data_d7b6664cca6e9ff419088fd92d9771bc
#
_entry.id   d7b6664cca6e9ff419088fd92d9771bc
#
_cell.length_a   1.000
_cell.length_b   1.000
_cell.length_c   1.000
_cell.angle_alpha   90.00
_cell.angle_beta   90.00
_cell.angle_gamma   90.00
#
_symmetry.space_group_name_H-M   'P 1'
#
loop_
_entity.id
_entity.type
_entity.pdbx_description
1 polymer ?
#
loop_
_entity_poly.entity_id
_entity_poly.type
_entity_poly.pdbx_seq_one_letter_code
_entity_poly.pdbx_strand_id
1 'polypeptide(L)'
;MLLAFTVNSFIYFSFGNIYSSKILNYADFSKQFHSGIYQYRILSGYLIFWIYQMLSTLNIDYSIFKFRFLESRSEPQMYLSFYILNTIFLVLSAALLLFITETKNFIATNSEKILLVSVAVFAMANTQFVIVPYDVSSYLLIVLFFYLLLKYLEKNSDFNLIILVVILMISTLNRETSALSISLAATLLYYKYGLRKEMIKPVLILALTIIAVYFGMRF
;
A
#
# COMPACT_ATOMS: atom_id res chain seq x y z
N MET A 1 -14.34 -6.80 -2.67
CA MET A 1 -13.45 -6.82 -3.85
C MET A 1 -14.06 -6.08 -5.04
N LEU A 2 -15.27 -6.42 -5.50
CA LEU A 2 -15.95 -5.72 -6.61
C LEU A 2 -16.04 -4.21 -6.36
N LEU A 3 -16.42 -3.79 -5.16
CA LEU A 3 -16.47 -2.38 -4.77
C LEU A 3 -15.12 -1.67 -4.98
N ALA A 4 -14.02 -2.27 -4.53
CA ALA A 4 -12.68 -1.70 -4.68
C ALA A 4 -12.32 -1.49 -6.15
N PHE A 5 -12.57 -2.51 -6.98
CA PHE A 5 -12.37 -2.42 -8.42
C PHE A 5 -13.24 -1.33 -9.06
N THR A 6 -14.55 -1.31 -8.75
CA THR A 6 -15.48 -0.36 -9.34
C THR A 6 -15.16 1.08 -8.96
N VAL A 7 -14.91 1.36 -7.66
CA VAL A 7 -14.59 2.72 -7.18
C VAL A 7 -13.28 3.21 -7.79
N ASN A 8 -12.24 2.36 -7.81
CA ASN A 8 -10.96 2.73 -8.41
C ASN A 8 -11.09 3.00 -9.92
N SER A 9 -11.82 2.14 -10.64
CA SER A 9 -12.12 2.34 -12.08
C SER A 9 -12.85 3.65 -12.31
N PHE A 10 -13.86 3.96 -11.47
CA PHE A 10 -14.60 5.21 -11.56
C PHE A 10 -13.67 6.42 -11.36
N ILE A 11 -12.77 6.41 -10.38
CA ILE A 11 -11.83 7.50 -10.15
C ILE A 11 -10.88 7.66 -11.35
N TYR A 12 -10.32 6.57 -11.86
CA TYR A 12 -9.37 6.63 -12.97
C TYR A 12 -9.99 7.04 -14.30
N PHE A 13 -11.19 6.59 -14.60
CA PHE A 13 -11.81 6.77 -15.93
C PHE A 13 -12.92 7.83 -15.99
N SER A 14 -13.36 8.37 -14.84
CA SER A 14 -14.37 9.42 -14.80
C SER A 14 -13.85 10.80 -14.43
N PHE A 15 -12.63 10.88 -13.89
CA PHE A 15 -12.03 12.16 -13.46
C PHE A 15 -10.67 12.39 -14.11
N GLY A 16 -10.46 13.60 -14.61
CA GLY A 16 -9.14 14.04 -15.07
C GLY A 16 -8.18 14.22 -13.89
N ASN A 17 -6.94 13.76 -14.03
CA ASN A 17 -5.93 13.82 -12.96
C ASN A 17 -4.82 14.83 -13.29
N ILE A 18 -5.14 16.12 -13.20
CA ILE A 18 -4.25 17.22 -13.57
C ILE A 18 -2.98 17.23 -12.71
N TYR A 19 -3.09 16.93 -11.42
CA TYR A 19 -1.98 16.99 -10.47
C TYR A 19 -0.90 15.94 -10.72
N SER A 20 -1.27 14.81 -11.29
CA SER A 20 -0.36 13.68 -11.53
C SER A 20 0.12 13.57 -12.97
N SER A 21 -0.25 14.49 -13.85
CA SER A 21 0.03 14.41 -15.29
C SER A 21 1.52 14.21 -15.61
N LYS A 22 2.43 14.81 -14.83
CA LYS A 22 3.88 14.67 -15.03
C LYS A 22 4.37 13.25 -14.80
N ILE A 23 3.93 12.59 -13.73
CA ILE A 23 4.38 11.22 -13.42
C ILE A 23 3.67 10.15 -14.26
N LEU A 24 2.64 10.52 -14.99
CA LEU A 24 1.91 9.62 -15.89
C LEU A 24 2.55 9.49 -17.27
N ASN A 25 3.83 9.86 -17.39
CA ASN A 25 4.70 9.62 -18.54
C ASN A 25 5.93 8.84 -18.10
N TYR A 26 6.36 7.88 -18.89
CA TYR A 26 7.49 7.01 -18.52
C TYR A 26 8.79 7.80 -18.26
N ALA A 27 9.13 8.73 -19.15
CA ALA A 27 10.36 9.52 -19.01
C ALA A 27 10.37 10.39 -17.75
N ASP A 28 9.26 11.08 -17.48
CA ASP A 28 9.14 11.96 -16.32
C ASP A 28 9.08 11.16 -15.01
N PHE A 29 8.36 10.02 -14.99
CA PHE A 29 8.33 9.12 -13.85
C PHE A 29 9.72 8.54 -13.57
N SER A 30 10.44 8.07 -14.60
CA SER A 30 11.79 7.54 -14.47
C SER A 30 12.74 8.58 -13.87
N LYS A 31 12.69 9.83 -14.38
CA LYS A 31 13.49 10.93 -13.85
C LYS A 31 13.18 11.21 -12.39
N GLN A 32 11.90 11.25 -12.03
CA GLN A 32 11.48 11.46 -10.64
C GLN A 32 11.89 10.31 -9.74
N PHE A 33 11.73 9.07 -10.19
CA PHE A 33 12.07 7.87 -9.42
C PHE A 33 13.56 7.82 -9.05
N HIS A 34 14.45 8.31 -9.91
CA HIS A 34 15.90 8.35 -9.65
C HIS A 34 16.36 9.65 -8.96
N SER A 35 15.44 10.48 -8.46
CA SER A 35 15.78 11.76 -7.86
C SER A 35 15.17 11.95 -6.47
N GLY A 36 15.92 12.62 -5.59
CA GLY A 36 15.46 13.05 -4.27
C GLY A 36 14.99 11.89 -3.39
N ILE A 37 13.88 12.08 -2.70
CA ILE A 37 13.31 11.06 -1.78
C ILE A 37 12.69 9.85 -2.49
N TYR A 38 12.35 9.99 -3.75
CA TYR A 38 11.64 8.93 -4.50
C TYR A 38 12.55 7.75 -4.83
N GLN A 39 13.86 7.95 -4.94
CA GLN A 39 14.83 6.89 -5.18
C GLN A 39 14.86 5.83 -4.07
N TYR A 40 14.36 6.16 -2.89
CA TYR A 40 14.27 5.25 -1.75
C TYR A 40 12.93 4.50 -1.66
N ARG A 41 11.96 4.83 -2.52
CA ARG A 41 10.63 4.19 -2.59
C ARG A 41 10.60 3.14 -3.68
N ILE A 42 11.48 2.15 -3.54
CA ILE A 42 11.83 1.23 -4.62
C ILE A 42 10.71 0.24 -4.97
N LEU A 43 9.92 -0.22 -4.00
CA LEU A 43 8.96 -1.31 -4.21
C LEU A 43 7.93 -0.97 -5.30
N SER A 44 7.11 0.06 -5.08
CA SER A 44 6.05 0.43 -6.03
C SER A 44 6.60 0.99 -7.33
N GLY A 45 7.76 1.67 -7.29
CA GLY A 45 8.42 2.18 -8.48
C GLY A 45 8.82 1.07 -9.44
N TYR A 46 9.54 0.04 -8.96
CA TYR A 46 9.92 -1.10 -9.79
C TYR A 46 8.72 -1.91 -10.27
N LEU A 47 7.67 -2.06 -9.46
CA LEU A 47 6.46 -2.73 -9.90
C LEU A 47 5.76 -2.00 -11.05
N ILE A 48 5.75 -0.66 -11.05
CA ILE A 48 5.23 0.13 -12.18
C ILE A 48 6.07 -0.08 -13.43
N PHE A 49 7.39 -0.01 -13.34
CA PHE A 49 8.26 -0.28 -14.49
C PHE A 49 8.04 -1.69 -15.05
N TRP A 50 7.90 -2.67 -14.18
CA TRP A 50 7.63 -4.05 -14.60
C TRP A 50 6.29 -4.19 -15.32
N ILE A 51 5.20 -3.61 -14.79
CA ILE A 51 3.88 -3.61 -15.44
C ILE A 51 3.95 -2.87 -16.78
N TYR A 52 4.60 -1.71 -16.82
CA TYR A 52 4.79 -0.95 -18.04
C TYR A 52 5.51 -1.76 -19.12
N GLN A 53 6.61 -2.45 -18.76
CA GLN A 53 7.32 -3.32 -19.67
C GLN A 53 6.46 -4.50 -20.16
N MET A 54 5.72 -5.14 -19.27
CA MET A 54 4.76 -6.19 -19.66
C MET A 54 3.73 -5.65 -20.66
N LEU A 55 3.15 -4.48 -20.42
CA LEU A 55 2.22 -3.88 -21.36
C LEU A 55 2.88 -3.52 -22.69
N SER A 56 4.16 -3.15 -22.68
CA SER A 56 4.92 -2.85 -23.92
C SER A 56 5.13 -4.08 -24.81
N THR A 57 5.16 -5.28 -24.25
CA THR A 57 5.27 -6.52 -25.04
C THR A 57 3.97 -6.92 -25.73
N LEU A 58 2.84 -6.34 -25.27
CA LEU A 58 1.54 -6.56 -25.90
C LEU A 58 1.39 -5.57 -27.05
N ASN A 59 1.30 -6.05 -28.30
CA ASN A 59 1.07 -5.23 -29.49
C ASN A 59 -0.36 -4.65 -29.51
N ILE A 60 -0.71 -3.86 -28.48
CA ILE A 60 -2.02 -3.25 -28.30
C ILE A 60 -1.89 -1.74 -28.53
N ASP A 61 -2.83 -1.16 -29.25
CA ASP A 61 -2.96 0.28 -29.33
C ASP A 61 -3.63 0.81 -28.04
N TYR A 62 -2.82 1.36 -27.15
CA TYR A 62 -3.31 1.93 -25.88
C TYR A 62 -4.00 3.28 -26.05
N SER A 63 -3.99 3.88 -27.22
CA SER A 63 -4.65 5.15 -27.49
C SER A 63 -6.17 5.08 -27.28
N ILE A 64 -6.77 3.90 -27.42
CA ILE A 64 -8.18 3.65 -27.14
C ILE A 64 -8.56 3.90 -25.67
N PHE A 65 -7.60 3.74 -24.74
CA PHE A 65 -7.82 4.05 -23.31
C PHE A 65 -7.68 5.54 -23.01
N LYS A 66 -7.31 6.36 -23.98
CA LYS A 66 -7.25 7.81 -23.90
C LYS A 66 -8.65 8.40 -24.07
N PHE A 67 -9.55 8.04 -23.17
CA PHE A 67 -10.90 8.58 -23.16
C PHE A 67 -10.89 10.11 -22.91
N ARG A 68 -11.99 10.74 -23.23
CA ARG A 68 -12.21 12.18 -23.09
C ARG A 68 -11.91 12.74 -21.69
N PHE A 69 -11.93 11.89 -20.67
CA PHE A 69 -11.70 12.22 -19.26
C PHE A 69 -10.27 12.00 -18.80
N LEU A 70 -9.43 11.34 -19.58
CA LEU A 70 -8.03 11.16 -19.24
C LEU A 70 -7.26 12.46 -19.50
N GLU A 71 -6.27 12.73 -18.64
CA GLU A 71 -5.35 13.83 -18.85
C GLU A 71 -4.67 13.71 -20.22
N SER A 72 -4.81 14.73 -21.06
CA SER A 72 -4.29 14.71 -22.44
C SER A 72 -2.76 14.58 -22.53
N ARG A 73 -2.06 14.94 -21.44
CA ARG A 73 -0.61 14.88 -21.33
C ARG A 73 -0.08 13.55 -20.83
N SER A 74 -0.95 12.67 -20.32
CA SER A 74 -0.53 11.36 -19.84
C SER A 74 -0.26 10.41 -21.00
N GLU A 75 0.73 9.53 -20.83
CA GLU A 75 0.96 8.38 -21.67
C GLU A 75 -0.05 7.29 -21.32
N PRO A 76 -0.90 6.82 -22.27
CA PRO A 76 -1.98 5.87 -21.96
C PRO A 76 -1.48 4.58 -21.31
N GLN A 77 -0.35 4.05 -21.77
CA GLN A 77 0.27 2.84 -21.25
C GLN A 77 0.76 3.03 -19.81
N MET A 78 1.38 4.18 -19.51
CA MET A 78 1.82 4.50 -18.16
C MET A 78 0.62 4.70 -17.21
N TYR A 79 -0.43 5.38 -17.69
CA TYR A 79 -1.67 5.53 -16.96
C TYR A 79 -2.30 4.19 -16.59
N LEU A 80 -2.35 3.26 -17.55
CA LEU A 80 -2.86 1.92 -17.33
C LEU A 80 -2.00 1.14 -16.34
N SER A 81 -0.68 1.32 -16.35
CA SER A 81 0.24 0.68 -15.39
C SER A 81 -0.07 1.10 -13.96
N PHE A 82 -0.29 2.39 -13.70
CA PHE A 82 -0.72 2.90 -12.40
C PHE A 82 -2.10 2.36 -12.00
N TYR A 83 -3.05 2.37 -12.93
CA TYR A 83 -4.38 1.83 -12.69
C TYR A 83 -4.34 0.37 -12.25
N ILE A 84 -3.62 -0.48 -12.98
CA ILE A 84 -3.49 -1.91 -12.68
C ILE A 84 -2.87 -2.10 -11.30
N LEU A 85 -1.73 -1.46 -11.02
CA LEU A 85 -1.02 -1.61 -9.77
C LEU A 85 -1.90 -1.19 -8.58
N ASN A 86 -2.48 0.01 -8.65
CA ASN A 86 -3.28 0.54 -7.56
C ASN A 86 -4.59 -0.24 -7.37
N THR A 87 -5.18 -0.76 -8.46
CA THR A 87 -6.36 -1.63 -8.37
C THR A 87 -6.03 -2.94 -7.66
N ILE A 88 -4.93 -3.58 -8.01
CA ILE A 88 -4.49 -4.83 -7.37
C ILE A 88 -4.29 -4.60 -5.87
N PHE A 89 -3.55 -3.57 -5.49
CA PHE A 89 -3.30 -3.28 -4.09
C PHE A 89 -4.57 -2.92 -3.31
N LEU A 90 -5.50 -2.18 -3.92
CA LEU A 90 -6.76 -1.83 -3.27
C LEU A 90 -7.66 -3.07 -3.08
N VAL A 91 -7.73 -3.95 -4.09
CA VAL A 91 -8.49 -5.20 -4.00
C VAL A 91 -7.90 -6.13 -2.92
N LEU A 92 -6.57 -6.24 -2.86
CA LEU A 92 -5.89 -7.02 -1.82
C LEU A 92 -6.11 -6.42 -0.42
N SER A 93 -6.10 -5.09 -0.29
CA SER A 93 -6.43 -4.41 0.97
C SER A 93 -7.85 -4.70 1.41
N ALA A 94 -8.81 -4.66 0.49
CA ALA A 94 -10.21 -4.99 0.77
C ALA A 94 -10.37 -6.46 1.20
N ALA A 95 -9.67 -7.38 0.55
CA ALA A 95 -9.65 -8.79 0.92
C ALA A 95 -9.09 -8.99 2.34
N LEU A 96 -7.98 -8.34 2.64
CA LEU A 96 -7.32 -8.45 3.92
C LEU A 96 -8.15 -7.85 5.05
N LEU A 97 -8.84 -6.72 4.81
CA LEU A 97 -9.80 -6.17 5.75
C LEU A 97 -10.94 -7.14 6.05
N LEU A 98 -11.45 -7.85 5.03
CA LEU A 98 -12.45 -8.90 5.25
C LEU A 98 -11.89 -10.01 6.14
N PHE A 99 -10.67 -10.48 5.90
CA PHE A 99 -10.04 -11.49 6.78
C PHE A 99 -9.89 -10.99 8.21
N ILE A 100 -9.56 -9.72 8.43
CA ILE A 100 -9.48 -9.12 9.76
C ILE A 100 -10.85 -9.14 10.45
N THR A 101 -11.93 -8.77 9.73
CA THR A 101 -13.28 -8.73 10.30
C THR A 101 -13.85 -10.12 10.60
N GLU A 102 -13.28 -11.17 10.00
CA GLU A 102 -13.66 -12.57 10.29
C GLU A 102 -12.83 -13.19 11.43
N THR A 103 -11.90 -12.46 12.02
CA THR A 103 -11.15 -12.95 13.20
C THR A 103 -12.08 -13.05 14.42
N LYS A 104 -11.83 -14.05 15.29
CA LYS A 104 -12.65 -14.30 16.51
C LYS A 104 -12.73 -13.11 17.46
N ASN A 105 -11.76 -12.23 17.40
CA ASN A 105 -11.66 -11.05 18.27
C ASN A 105 -12.47 -9.86 17.74
N PHE A 106 -12.99 -9.94 16.52
CA PHE A 106 -13.77 -8.87 15.90
C PHE A 106 -15.27 -9.15 16.09
N ILE A 107 -15.84 -8.58 17.12
CA ILE A 107 -17.25 -8.76 17.48
C ILE A 107 -18.07 -7.67 16.77
N ALA A 108 -18.71 -8.01 15.66
CA ALA A 108 -19.60 -7.14 14.92
C ALA A 108 -20.60 -7.95 14.09
N THR A 109 -21.73 -7.35 13.77
CA THR A 109 -22.71 -7.91 12.84
C THR A 109 -22.18 -7.88 11.39
N ASN A 110 -22.73 -8.72 10.53
CA ASN A 110 -22.32 -8.73 9.11
C ASN A 110 -22.51 -7.36 8.43
N SER A 111 -23.57 -6.63 8.79
CA SER A 111 -23.82 -5.29 8.25
C SER A 111 -22.74 -4.28 8.67
N GLU A 112 -22.31 -4.33 9.93
CA GLU A 112 -21.23 -3.49 10.46
C GLU A 112 -19.88 -3.83 9.80
N LYS A 113 -19.57 -5.09 9.60
CA LYS A 113 -18.37 -5.55 8.89
C LYS A 113 -18.34 -5.01 7.44
N ILE A 114 -19.46 -5.17 6.71
CA ILE A 114 -19.60 -4.69 5.34
C ILE A 114 -19.45 -3.17 5.31
N LEU A 115 -20.10 -2.45 6.21
CA LEU A 115 -20.00 -1.00 6.30
C LEU A 115 -18.56 -0.56 6.54
N LEU A 116 -17.88 -1.15 7.53
CA LEU A 116 -16.49 -0.83 7.87
C LEU A 116 -15.57 -1.04 6.67
N VAL A 117 -15.64 -2.21 6.02
CA VAL A 117 -14.81 -2.50 4.86
C VAL A 117 -15.12 -1.57 3.70
N SER A 118 -16.40 -1.26 3.47
CA SER A 118 -16.81 -0.34 2.38
C SER A 118 -16.30 1.07 2.60
N VAL A 119 -16.44 1.60 3.81
CA VAL A 119 -15.92 2.93 4.17
C VAL A 119 -14.41 2.99 4.07
N ALA A 120 -13.71 1.97 4.56
CA ALA A 120 -12.25 1.90 4.46
C ALA A 120 -11.77 1.85 3.01
N VAL A 121 -12.38 1.02 2.17
CA VAL A 121 -12.05 0.93 0.74
C VAL A 121 -12.32 2.25 0.03
N PHE A 122 -13.46 2.89 0.31
CA PHE A 122 -13.80 4.19 -0.27
C PHE A 122 -12.78 5.27 0.16
N ALA A 123 -12.41 5.31 1.43
CA ALA A 123 -11.41 6.25 1.95
C ALA A 123 -10.04 6.05 1.28
N MET A 124 -9.58 4.78 1.14
CA MET A 124 -8.34 4.47 0.44
C MET A 124 -8.40 4.84 -1.05
N ALA A 125 -9.51 4.55 -1.72
CA ALA A 125 -9.69 4.87 -3.14
C ALA A 125 -9.69 6.38 -3.39
N ASN A 126 -10.27 7.18 -2.50
CA ASN A 126 -10.30 8.64 -2.65
C ASN A 126 -8.91 9.29 -2.71
N THR A 127 -7.89 8.66 -2.15
CA THR A 127 -6.52 9.17 -2.28
C THR A 127 -6.02 9.15 -3.73
N GLN A 128 -6.64 8.34 -4.60
CA GLN A 128 -6.30 8.22 -6.03
C GLN A 128 -6.76 9.41 -6.89
N PHE A 129 -7.48 10.38 -6.33
CA PHE A 129 -7.67 11.67 -7.02
C PHE A 129 -6.33 12.41 -7.26
N VAL A 130 -5.30 12.07 -6.49
CA VAL A 130 -3.90 12.40 -6.79
C VAL A 130 -3.19 11.07 -6.99
N ILE A 131 -3.01 10.66 -8.25
CA ILE A 131 -2.42 9.36 -8.59
C ILE A 131 -0.96 9.35 -8.19
N VAL A 132 -0.62 8.47 -7.25
CA VAL A 132 0.75 8.16 -6.87
C VAL A 132 0.90 6.66 -6.64
N PRO A 133 2.07 6.06 -6.90
CA PRO A 133 2.23 4.60 -6.81
C PRO A 133 2.36 4.09 -5.37
N TYR A 134 2.65 4.99 -4.42
CA TYR A 134 3.08 4.61 -3.07
C TYR A 134 1.94 4.56 -2.04
N ASP A 135 0.80 5.19 -2.30
CA ASP A 135 -0.25 5.36 -1.29
C ASP A 135 -1.06 4.07 -1.09
N VAL A 136 -1.60 3.50 -2.16
CA VAL A 136 -2.43 2.28 -2.04
C VAL A 136 -1.60 1.08 -1.59
N SER A 137 -0.36 0.97 -2.08
CA SER A 137 0.57 -0.07 -1.62
C SER A 137 0.91 0.09 -0.12
N SER A 138 1.05 1.33 0.36
CA SER A 138 1.27 1.60 1.79
C SER A 138 0.07 1.18 2.63
N TYR A 139 -1.16 1.40 2.16
CA TYR A 139 -2.36 0.94 2.87
C TYR A 139 -2.40 -0.59 2.97
N LEU A 140 -2.11 -1.30 1.87
CA LEU A 140 -2.02 -2.76 1.91
C LEU A 140 -1.01 -3.23 2.96
N LEU A 141 0.20 -2.64 2.94
CA LEU A 141 1.28 -3.06 3.83
C LEU A 141 0.98 -2.74 5.30
N ILE A 142 0.34 -1.61 5.60
CA ILE A 142 -0.11 -1.27 6.97
C ILE A 142 -1.21 -2.22 7.44
N VAL A 143 -2.20 -2.52 6.60
CA VAL A 143 -3.28 -3.45 6.94
C VAL A 143 -2.73 -4.87 7.12
N LEU A 144 -1.77 -5.30 6.28
CA LEU A 144 -1.09 -6.57 6.42
C LEU A 144 -0.27 -6.65 7.70
N PHE A 145 0.49 -5.59 8.01
CA PHE A 145 1.22 -5.49 9.28
C PHE A 145 0.27 -5.60 10.47
N PHE A 146 -0.86 -4.89 10.44
CA PHE A 146 -1.87 -4.97 11.49
C PHE A 146 -2.43 -6.39 11.66
N TYR A 147 -2.80 -7.05 10.55
CA TYR A 147 -3.26 -8.44 10.59
C TYR A 147 -2.23 -9.39 11.21
N LEU A 148 -0.97 -9.27 10.82
CA LEU A 148 0.11 -10.09 11.36
C LEU A 148 0.41 -9.77 12.83
N LEU A 149 0.25 -8.51 13.22
CA LEU A 149 0.37 -8.09 14.61
C LEU A 149 -0.73 -8.73 15.48
N LEU A 150 -1.97 -8.81 15.00
CA LEU A 150 -3.03 -9.54 15.69
C LEU A 150 -2.66 -11.03 15.86
N LYS A 151 -2.09 -11.67 14.82
CA LYS A 151 -1.58 -13.04 14.91
C LYS A 151 -0.44 -13.19 15.92
N TYR A 152 0.47 -12.22 15.98
CA TYR A 152 1.52 -12.17 16.98
C TYR A 152 0.95 -12.01 18.39
N LEU A 153 -0.07 -11.17 18.57
CA LEU A 153 -0.75 -11.02 19.86
C LEU A 153 -1.47 -12.30 20.28
N GLU A 154 -2.06 -13.06 19.36
CA GLU A 154 -2.68 -14.35 19.66
C GLU A 154 -1.63 -15.38 20.12
N LYS A 155 -0.55 -15.51 19.37
CA LYS A 155 0.54 -16.46 19.62
C LYS A 155 1.88 -15.72 19.57
N ASN A 156 2.39 -15.36 20.75
CA ASN A 156 3.69 -14.73 20.91
C ASN A 156 4.80 -15.74 20.55
N SER A 157 5.20 -15.77 19.28
CA SER A 157 6.27 -16.65 18.78
C SER A 157 7.30 -15.85 18.00
N ASP A 158 8.56 -16.28 18.08
CA ASP A 158 9.65 -15.63 17.34
C ASP A 158 9.41 -15.69 15.82
N PHE A 159 8.76 -16.74 15.30
CA PHE A 159 8.37 -16.85 13.89
C PHE A 159 7.43 -15.70 13.46
N ASN A 160 6.38 -15.44 14.26
CA ASN A 160 5.46 -14.34 13.96
C ASN A 160 6.17 -12.97 14.03
N LEU A 161 7.12 -12.82 14.95
CA LEU A 161 7.93 -11.61 15.04
C LEU A 161 8.83 -11.42 13.81
N ILE A 162 9.46 -12.49 13.32
CA ILE A 162 10.25 -12.45 12.09
C ILE A 162 9.38 -11.99 10.89
N ILE A 163 8.18 -12.52 10.76
CA ILE A 163 7.25 -12.11 9.69
C ILE A 163 6.91 -10.63 9.81
N LEU A 164 6.64 -10.12 11.02
CA LEU A 164 6.39 -8.69 11.25
C LEU A 164 7.60 -7.84 10.83
N VAL A 165 8.80 -8.26 11.16
CA VAL A 165 10.05 -7.60 10.76
C VAL A 165 10.17 -7.55 9.24
N VAL A 166 9.96 -8.67 8.55
CA VAL A 166 10.04 -8.75 7.08
C VAL A 166 9.02 -7.81 6.42
N ILE A 167 7.77 -7.83 6.87
CA ILE A 167 6.74 -6.94 6.31
C ILE A 167 7.06 -5.47 6.60
N LEU A 168 7.60 -5.15 7.77
CA LEU A 168 8.02 -3.80 8.11
C LEU A 168 9.18 -3.32 7.24
N MET A 169 10.16 -4.19 6.94
CA MET A 169 11.23 -3.91 5.99
C MET A 169 10.66 -3.57 4.61
N ILE A 170 9.81 -4.43 4.07
CA ILE A 170 9.16 -4.22 2.76
C ILE A 170 8.34 -2.90 2.76
N SER A 171 7.63 -2.63 3.85
CA SER A 171 6.85 -1.40 4.01
C SER A 171 7.74 -0.15 4.02
N THR A 172 8.90 -0.23 4.67
CA THR A 172 9.89 0.87 4.72
C THR A 172 10.50 1.15 3.34
N LEU A 173 10.73 0.08 2.54
CA LEU A 173 11.18 0.19 1.14
C LEU A 173 10.10 0.78 0.21
N ASN A 174 8.85 0.80 0.63
CA ASN A 174 7.77 1.43 -0.09
C ASN A 174 7.56 2.90 0.31
N ARG A 175 7.58 3.17 1.62
CA ARG A 175 7.38 4.52 2.15
C ARG A 175 7.87 4.65 3.60
N GLU A 176 8.49 5.76 3.93
CA GLU A 176 9.05 6.06 5.26
C GLU A 176 7.96 6.14 6.35
N THR A 177 6.73 6.49 5.98
CA THR A 177 5.58 6.56 6.89
C THR A 177 5.22 5.21 7.52
N SER A 178 5.80 4.10 7.04
CA SER A 178 5.71 2.78 7.68
C SER A 178 6.17 2.79 9.14
N ALA A 179 6.99 3.76 9.55
CA ALA A 179 7.38 3.99 10.94
C ALA A 179 6.18 4.13 11.89
N LEU A 180 5.02 4.60 11.42
CA LEU A 180 3.78 4.65 12.19
C LEU A 180 3.30 3.27 12.65
N SER A 181 3.68 2.19 11.95
CA SER A 181 3.38 0.82 12.35
C SER A 181 4.01 0.44 13.70
N ILE A 182 5.15 1.08 14.07
CA ILE A 182 5.77 0.85 15.38
C ILE A 182 4.88 1.40 16.49
N SER A 183 4.31 2.59 16.31
CA SER A 183 3.40 3.18 17.29
C SER A 183 2.16 2.32 17.50
N LEU A 184 1.61 1.77 16.41
CA LEU A 184 0.50 0.82 16.47
C LEU A 184 0.90 -0.45 17.24
N ALA A 185 2.07 -1.03 16.93
CA ALA A 185 2.59 -2.20 17.64
C ALA A 185 2.83 -1.92 19.12
N ALA A 186 3.46 -0.80 19.44
CA ALA A 186 3.74 -0.39 20.81
C ALA A 186 2.44 -0.23 21.61
N THR A 187 1.42 0.41 21.04
CA THR A 187 0.13 0.61 21.70
C THR A 187 -0.56 -0.71 22.02
N LEU A 188 -0.67 -1.62 21.04
CA LEU A 188 -1.36 -2.89 21.22
C LEU A 188 -0.59 -3.85 22.15
N LEU A 189 0.73 -3.88 22.04
CA LEU A 189 1.57 -4.69 22.92
C LEU A 189 1.56 -4.14 24.36
N TYR A 190 1.59 -2.82 24.52
CA TYR A 190 1.45 -2.19 25.84
C TYR A 190 0.09 -2.51 26.48
N TYR A 191 -0.98 -2.41 25.71
CA TYR A 191 -2.32 -2.75 26.19
C TYR A 191 -2.40 -4.20 26.72
N LYS A 192 -1.74 -5.14 26.02
CA LYS A 192 -1.78 -6.56 26.39
C LYS A 192 -0.80 -6.93 27.52
N TYR A 193 0.41 -6.40 27.48
CA TYR A 193 1.51 -6.86 28.34
C TYR A 193 1.99 -5.84 29.37
N GLY A 194 1.57 -4.56 29.27
CA GLY A 194 2.15 -3.47 30.03
C GLY A 194 3.63 -3.23 29.68
N LEU A 195 4.38 -2.59 30.56
CA LEU A 195 5.83 -2.35 30.42
C LEU A 195 6.65 -3.59 30.80
N ARG A 196 6.47 -4.68 30.07
CA ARG A 196 7.19 -5.95 30.28
C ARG A 196 8.11 -6.26 29.09
N LYS A 197 8.99 -7.25 29.26
CA LYS A 197 9.91 -7.69 28.20
C LYS A 197 9.18 -8.13 26.92
N GLU A 198 7.99 -8.71 27.06
CA GLU A 198 7.10 -9.15 25.97
C GLU A 198 6.60 -7.99 25.10
N MET A 199 6.59 -6.78 25.63
CA MET A 199 6.31 -5.54 24.89
C MET A 199 7.59 -4.87 24.38
N ILE A 200 8.60 -4.70 25.28
CA ILE A 200 9.79 -3.91 24.98
C ILE A 200 10.65 -4.57 23.89
N LYS A 201 10.89 -5.89 24.00
CA LYS A 201 11.73 -6.63 23.02
C LYS A 201 11.22 -6.49 21.58
N PRO A 202 9.95 -6.83 21.23
CA PRO A 202 9.49 -6.72 19.86
C PRO A 202 9.43 -5.27 19.36
N VAL A 203 9.06 -4.31 20.19
CA VAL A 203 9.04 -2.89 19.79
C VAL A 203 10.46 -2.39 19.47
N LEU A 204 11.45 -2.74 20.26
CA LEU A 204 12.84 -2.40 19.98
C LEU A 204 13.33 -3.04 18.68
N ILE A 205 13.03 -4.32 18.45
CA ILE A 205 13.40 -5.02 17.20
C ILE A 205 12.79 -4.32 15.99
N LEU A 206 11.49 -3.99 16.04
CA LEU A 206 10.81 -3.29 14.96
C LEU A 206 11.39 -1.89 14.72
N ALA A 207 11.69 -1.14 15.79
CA ALA A 207 12.31 0.17 15.68
C ALA A 207 13.71 0.10 15.06
N LEU A 208 14.55 -0.83 15.50
CA LEU A 208 15.89 -1.06 14.94
C LEU A 208 15.80 -1.49 13.47
N THR A 209 14.79 -2.27 13.10
CA THR A 209 14.56 -2.67 11.70
C THR A 209 14.35 -1.45 10.80
N ILE A 210 13.47 -0.52 11.19
CA ILE A 210 13.24 0.69 10.39
C ILE A 210 14.52 1.52 10.31
N ILE A 211 15.20 1.72 11.41
CA ILE A 211 16.45 2.49 11.45
C ILE A 211 17.46 1.86 10.48
N ALA A 212 17.67 0.53 10.57
CA ALA A 212 18.63 -0.18 9.72
C ALA A 212 18.27 -0.05 8.23
N VAL A 213 16.99 -0.25 7.85
CA VAL A 213 16.55 -0.13 6.45
C VAL A 213 16.65 1.32 5.97
N TYR A 214 16.18 2.26 6.77
CA TYR A 214 16.15 3.68 6.40
C TYR A 214 17.55 4.24 6.16
N PHE A 215 18.51 3.94 7.07
CA PHE A 215 19.88 4.38 6.91
C PHE A 215 20.65 3.53 5.89
N GLY A 216 20.45 2.22 5.87
CA GLY A 216 21.10 1.33 4.91
C GLY A 216 20.76 1.62 3.44
N MET A 217 19.65 2.34 3.16
CA MET A 217 19.30 2.77 1.81
C MET A 217 19.86 4.16 1.44
N ARG A 218 20.30 4.96 2.42
CA ARG A 218 20.73 6.35 2.20
C ARG A 218 22.24 6.53 2.25
N PHE A 219 22.95 5.54 2.79
CA PHE A 219 24.40 5.48 2.88
C PHE A 219 24.96 4.23 2.19
#